data_40a3225480ee6ee933b261435d4d67c9
#
_entry.id   40a3225480ee6ee933b261435d4d67c9
#
_cell.length_a   1.000
_cell.length_b   1.000
_cell.length_c   1.000
_cell.angle_alpha   90.00
_cell.angle_beta   90.00
_cell.angle_gamma   90.00
#
_symmetry.space_group_name_H-M   'P 1'
#
loop_
_entity.id
_entity.type
_entity.pdbx_description
1 polymer ?
#
loop_
_entity_poly.entity_id
_entity_poly.type
_entity_poly.pdbx_seq_one_letter_code
_entity_poly.pdbx_strand_id
1 'polypeptide(L)'
;IEPLTSMSNRIIKRSFDIVVSGLACLCVLPFIPFIALIIKIQSPGPIFFKQARTGLNGDTFYCLKFRSMHVNKDADKAQATKNDPRKFAFGNFMRKTNIDEFPQFFNVLKGDMSIVGPRPHMLHHTEVYGSLIDKYMVRHFSKPGITGWAQVTGFRGETKELWQMEERIRRDIWYIENWSFWLDIKIIFMTAKSIICPDKNAY
;
A
#
# COMPACT_ATOMS: atom_id res chain seq x y z
N ILE A 1 -14.07 21.71 4.96
CA ILE A 1 -14.06 21.38 3.49
C ILE A 1 -12.81 20.55 3.26
N GLU A 2 -12.96 19.33 2.78
CA GLU A 2 -11.83 18.45 2.48
C GLU A 2 -10.99 19.05 1.34
N PRO A 3 -9.66 19.24 1.52
CA PRO A 3 -8.82 19.89 0.49
C PRO A 3 -8.85 19.21 -0.88
N LEU A 4 -9.05 17.88 -0.91
CA LEU A 4 -9.10 17.08 -2.15
C LEU A 4 -10.44 17.16 -2.90
N THR A 5 -11.42 17.93 -2.42
CA THR A 5 -12.62 18.27 -3.19
C THR A 5 -12.31 19.34 -4.24
N SER A 6 -11.27 20.16 -4.01
CA SER A 6 -10.80 21.17 -4.99
C SER A 6 -10.18 20.51 -6.22
N MET A 7 -10.63 20.92 -7.40
CA MET A 7 -10.09 20.44 -8.69
C MET A 7 -8.59 20.74 -8.82
N SER A 8 -8.14 21.93 -8.41
CA SER A 8 -6.73 22.32 -8.47
C SER A 8 -5.85 21.38 -7.64
N ASN A 9 -6.26 21.05 -6.42
CA ASN A 9 -5.53 20.13 -5.55
C ASN A 9 -5.48 18.71 -6.12
N ARG A 10 -6.57 18.24 -6.73
CA ARG A 10 -6.62 16.94 -7.41
C ARG A 10 -5.68 16.89 -8.61
N ILE A 11 -5.61 17.96 -9.40
CA ILE A 11 -4.70 18.06 -10.54
C ILE A 11 -3.24 18.05 -10.05
N ILE A 12 -2.89 18.87 -9.06
CA ILE A 12 -1.54 18.91 -8.49
C ILE A 12 -1.12 17.53 -7.99
N LYS A 13 -1.98 16.89 -7.17
CA LYS A 13 -1.71 15.56 -6.64
C LYS A 13 -1.55 14.53 -7.76
N ARG A 14 -2.44 14.52 -8.76
CA ARG A 14 -2.38 13.57 -9.87
C ARG A 14 -1.14 13.77 -10.76
N SER A 15 -0.77 15.02 -11.04
CA SER A 15 0.44 15.32 -11.82
C SER A 15 1.68 14.82 -11.10
N PHE A 16 1.78 15.04 -9.81
CA PHE A 16 2.86 14.55 -8.97
C PHE A 16 2.89 13.00 -8.97
N ASP A 17 1.74 12.34 -8.79
CA ASP A 17 1.63 10.88 -8.84
C ASP A 17 2.13 10.31 -10.17
N ILE A 18 1.76 10.93 -11.31
CA ILE A 18 2.18 10.48 -12.64
C ILE A 18 3.71 10.62 -12.81
N VAL A 19 4.28 11.77 -12.44
CA VAL A 19 5.72 12.02 -12.58
C VAL A 19 6.51 11.03 -11.72
N VAL A 20 6.18 10.93 -10.42
CA VAL A 20 6.93 10.06 -9.49
C VAL A 20 6.76 8.58 -9.85
N SER A 21 5.54 8.13 -10.15
CA SER A 21 5.30 6.74 -10.53
C SER A 21 5.90 6.40 -11.89
N GLY A 22 5.90 7.33 -12.85
CA GLY A 22 6.55 7.14 -14.15
C GLY A 22 8.06 6.93 -14.01
N LEU A 23 8.74 7.79 -13.24
CA LEU A 23 10.17 7.63 -12.94
C LEU A 23 10.45 6.33 -12.19
N ALA A 24 9.64 5.99 -11.18
CA ALA A 24 9.78 4.74 -10.44
C ALA A 24 9.60 3.51 -11.35
N CYS A 25 8.61 3.51 -12.24
CA CYS A 25 8.40 2.43 -13.21
C CYS A 25 9.61 2.29 -14.14
N LEU A 26 10.15 3.38 -14.66
CA LEU A 26 11.35 3.34 -15.52
C LEU A 26 12.55 2.75 -14.78
N CYS A 27 12.74 3.07 -13.50
CA CYS A 27 13.80 2.51 -12.66
C CYS A 27 13.59 1.02 -12.38
N VAL A 28 12.35 0.57 -12.18
CA VAL A 28 12.02 -0.82 -11.82
C VAL A 28 12.03 -1.75 -13.03
N LEU A 29 11.62 -1.28 -14.21
CA LEU A 29 11.50 -2.09 -15.43
C LEU A 29 12.72 -2.96 -15.75
N PRO A 30 13.98 -2.47 -15.69
CA PRO A 30 15.16 -3.29 -15.99
C PRO A 30 15.37 -4.44 -15.01
N PHE A 31 14.87 -4.33 -13.79
CA PHE A 31 15.06 -5.35 -12.75
C PHE A 31 13.97 -6.43 -12.76
N ILE A 32 12.83 -6.17 -13.43
CA ILE A 32 11.71 -7.13 -13.48
C ILE A 32 12.14 -8.50 -14.01
N PRO A 33 12.92 -8.65 -15.11
CA PRO A 33 13.34 -9.95 -15.60
C PRO A 33 14.17 -10.75 -14.59
N PHE A 34 15.08 -10.09 -13.87
CA PHE A 34 15.91 -10.72 -12.85
C PHE A 34 15.07 -11.17 -11.64
N ILE A 35 14.20 -10.30 -11.13
CA ILE A 35 13.28 -10.62 -10.04
C ILE A 35 12.37 -11.79 -10.46
N ALA A 36 11.84 -11.75 -11.68
CA ALA A 36 10.98 -12.78 -12.24
C ALA A 36 11.67 -14.15 -12.30
N LEU A 37 12.93 -14.17 -12.76
CA LEU A 37 13.73 -15.40 -12.82
C LEU A 37 13.92 -16.02 -11.44
N ILE A 38 14.32 -15.22 -10.45
CA ILE A 38 14.53 -15.71 -9.08
C ILE A 38 13.22 -16.23 -8.47
N ILE A 39 12.10 -15.53 -8.67
CA ILE A 39 10.79 -15.98 -8.18
C ILE A 39 10.44 -17.34 -8.79
N LYS A 40 10.61 -17.50 -10.11
CA LYS A 40 10.27 -18.75 -10.80
C LYS A 40 11.14 -19.93 -10.37
N ILE A 41 12.43 -19.69 -10.11
CA ILE A 41 13.35 -20.74 -9.62
C ILE A 41 12.93 -21.21 -8.23
N GLN A 42 12.58 -20.28 -7.31
CA GLN A 42 12.26 -20.65 -5.94
C GLN A 42 10.81 -21.11 -5.74
N SER A 43 9.90 -20.66 -6.59
CA SER A 43 8.48 -21.02 -6.48
C SER A 43 7.82 -20.98 -7.85
N PRO A 44 7.54 -22.16 -8.47
CA PRO A 44 6.82 -22.24 -9.73
C PRO A 44 5.47 -21.50 -9.67
N GLY A 45 5.10 -20.81 -10.77
CA GLY A 45 3.83 -20.08 -10.87
C GLY A 45 3.98 -18.65 -11.37
N PRO A 46 2.95 -17.80 -11.18
CA PRO A 46 2.94 -16.41 -11.66
C PRO A 46 3.98 -15.56 -10.93
N ILE A 47 4.54 -14.56 -11.65
CA ILE A 47 5.51 -13.60 -11.11
C ILE A 47 4.80 -12.55 -10.25
N PHE A 48 3.67 -12.06 -10.75
CA PHE A 48 2.88 -11.05 -10.08
C PHE A 48 1.75 -11.69 -9.27
N PHE A 49 1.52 -11.12 -8.11
CA PHE A 49 0.36 -11.37 -7.28
C PHE A 49 -0.61 -10.20 -7.42
N LYS A 50 -1.87 -10.51 -7.70
CA LYS A 50 -2.96 -9.55 -7.82
C LYS A 50 -3.95 -9.82 -6.71
N GLN A 51 -4.29 -8.80 -5.94
CA GLN A 51 -5.27 -8.92 -4.86
C GLN A 51 -6.30 -7.80 -4.95
N ALA A 52 -7.58 -8.18 -4.89
CA ALA A 52 -8.67 -7.21 -4.84
C ALA A 52 -8.60 -6.40 -3.54
N ARG A 53 -8.68 -5.08 -3.67
CA ARG A 53 -8.62 -4.10 -2.59
C ARG A 53 -9.69 -3.05 -2.78
N THR A 54 -10.11 -2.43 -1.67
CA THR A 54 -11.04 -1.30 -1.69
C THR A 54 -10.27 -0.02 -2.02
N GLY A 55 -10.71 0.69 -3.02
CA GLY A 55 -10.13 1.94 -3.53
C GLY A 55 -11.00 3.17 -3.29
N LEU A 56 -10.86 4.16 -4.17
CA LEU A 56 -11.62 5.41 -4.13
C LEU A 56 -13.13 5.12 -4.15
N ASN A 57 -13.89 5.83 -3.32
CA ASN A 57 -15.36 5.72 -3.20
C ASN A 57 -15.87 4.30 -2.90
N GLY A 58 -14.99 3.40 -2.42
CA GLY A 58 -15.36 2.01 -2.17
C GLY A 58 -15.24 1.08 -3.38
N ASP A 59 -14.80 1.58 -4.52
CA ASP A 59 -14.60 0.77 -5.74
C ASP A 59 -13.51 -0.28 -5.54
N THR A 60 -13.69 -1.43 -6.18
CA THR A 60 -12.70 -2.50 -6.13
C THR A 60 -11.65 -2.30 -7.21
N PHE A 61 -10.37 -2.40 -6.84
CA PHE A 61 -9.26 -2.47 -7.79
C PHE A 61 -8.31 -3.63 -7.45
N TYR A 62 -7.46 -4.02 -8.41
CA TYR A 62 -6.48 -5.07 -8.20
C TYR A 62 -5.10 -4.47 -7.91
N CYS A 63 -4.67 -4.61 -6.66
CA CYS A 63 -3.36 -4.19 -6.20
C CYS A 63 -2.29 -5.17 -6.70
N LEU A 64 -1.28 -4.67 -7.39
CA LEU A 64 -0.18 -5.46 -7.96
C LEU A 64 0.99 -5.55 -6.99
N LYS A 65 1.56 -6.76 -6.85
CA LYS A 65 2.79 -7.02 -6.11
C LYS A 65 3.64 -8.07 -6.83
N PHE A 66 4.93 -8.14 -6.55
CA PHE A 66 5.67 -9.36 -6.83
C PHE A 66 5.22 -10.45 -5.88
N ARG A 67 5.08 -11.67 -6.40
CA ARG A 67 4.71 -12.81 -5.57
C ARG A 67 5.87 -13.15 -4.62
N SER A 68 5.61 -13.11 -3.34
CA SER A 68 6.58 -13.34 -2.26
C SER A 68 6.27 -14.59 -1.43
N MET A 69 5.19 -15.31 -1.78
CA MET A 69 4.73 -16.53 -1.13
C MET A 69 4.45 -17.60 -2.16
N HIS A 70 4.55 -18.87 -1.74
CA HIS A 70 4.07 -19.98 -2.55
C HIS A 70 2.58 -19.81 -2.87
N VAL A 71 2.15 -20.34 -4.02
CA VAL A 71 0.73 -20.32 -4.40
C VAL A 71 -0.07 -21.06 -3.33
N ASN A 72 -1.06 -20.40 -2.74
CA ASN A 72 -1.90 -20.95 -1.68
C ASN A 72 -3.35 -20.44 -1.79
N LYS A 73 -4.28 -21.15 -1.16
CA LYS A 73 -5.72 -20.82 -1.19
C LYS A 73 -6.12 -19.71 -0.20
N ASP A 74 -5.24 -19.35 0.72
CA ASP A 74 -5.53 -18.41 1.81
C ASP A 74 -5.05 -16.97 1.53
N ALA A 75 -4.56 -16.74 0.31
CA ALA A 75 -3.95 -15.46 -0.08
C ALA A 75 -4.89 -14.25 0.09
N ASP A 76 -6.19 -14.44 -0.10
CA ASP A 76 -7.21 -13.37 -0.03
C ASP A 76 -7.89 -13.27 1.35
N LYS A 77 -7.64 -14.22 2.25
CA LYS A 77 -8.30 -14.31 3.56
C LYS A 77 -7.34 -14.08 4.72
N ALA A 78 -6.16 -14.67 4.66
CA ALA A 78 -5.21 -14.64 5.77
C ALA A 78 -4.19 -13.54 5.61
N GLN A 79 -4.14 -12.63 6.59
CA GLN A 79 -3.08 -11.63 6.69
C GLN A 79 -1.72 -12.32 6.88
N ALA A 80 -0.68 -11.77 6.23
CA ALA A 80 0.68 -12.30 6.37
C ALA A 80 1.24 -11.98 7.75
N THR A 81 1.85 -12.99 8.38
CA THR A 81 2.51 -12.85 9.69
C THR A 81 4.02 -12.69 9.54
N LYS A 82 4.70 -12.34 10.65
CA LYS A 82 6.16 -12.13 10.66
C LYS A 82 6.94 -13.36 10.19
N ASN A 83 6.60 -14.54 10.72
CA ASN A 83 7.27 -15.80 10.41
C ASN A 83 6.35 -16.74 9.59
N ASP A 84 5.69 -16.17 8.58
CA ASP A 84 4.73 -16.90 7.76
C ASP A 84 5.43 -18.00 6.93
N PRO A 85 5.06 -19.27 7.11
CA PRO A 85 5.69 -20.41 6.41
C PRO A 85 5.45 -20.41 4.91
N ARG A 86 4.48 -19.64 4.43
CA ARG A 86 4.17 -19.52 2.98
C ARG A 86 5.25 -18.75 2.21
N LYS A 87 6.13 -17.99 2.90
CA LYS A 87 7.18 -17.18 2.25
C LYS A 87 8.34 -18.07 1.80
N PHE A 88 8.78 -17.92 0.54
CA PHE A 88 10.05 -18.46 0.10
C PHE A 88 11.21 -17.50 0.43
N ALA A 89 12.46 -17.95 0.34
CA ALA A 89 13.62 -17.19 0.83
C ALA A 89 13.74 -15.79 0.21
N PHE A 90 13.69 -15.69 -1.13
CA PHE A 90 13.71 -14.40 -1.82
C PHE A 90 12.44 -13.57 -1.55
N GLY A 91 11.29 -14.24 -1.41
CA GLY A 91 10.04 -13.58 -1.01
C GLY A 91 10.14 -12.92 0.35
N ASN A 92 10.81 -13.56 1.31
CA ASN A 92 11.07 -12.96 2.62
C ASN A 92 12.00 -11.74 2.53
N PHE A 93 13.04 -11.81 1.69
CA PHE A 93 13.91 -10.65 1.40
C PHE A 93 13.14 -9.49 0.78
N MET A 94 12.34 -9.76 -0.28
CA MET A 94 11.54 -8.72 -0.93
C MET A 94 10.58 -8.03 0.04
N ARG A 95 9.95 -8.77 0.95
CA ARG A 95 9.03 -8.18 1.94
C ARG A 95 9.76 -7.32 2.98
N LYS A 96 10.95 -7.75 3.43
CA LYS A 96 11.77 -6.96 4.35
C LYS A 96 12.26 -5.64 3.74
N THR A 97 12.51 -5.65 2.44
CA THR A 97 12.98 -4.48 1.67
C THR A 97 11.85 -3.71 0.97
N ASN A 98 10.62 -4.18 1.06
CA ASN A 98 9.43 -3.67 0.36
C ASN A 98 9.53 -3.69 -1.18
N ILE A 99 10.46 -4.44 -1.74
CA ILE A 99 10.60 -4.62 -3.20
C ILE A 99 9.36 -5.30 -3.79
N ASP A 100 8.70 -6.17 -3.03
CA ASP A 100 7.46 -6.82 -3.45
C ASP A 100 6.33 -5.82 -3.76
N GLU A 101 6.36 -4.62 -3.20
CA GLU A 101 5.36 -3.58 -3.42
C GLU A 101 5.66 -2.66 -4.62
N PHE A 102 6.82 -2.77 -5.27
CA PHE A 102 7.16 -1.91 -6.42
C PHE A 102 6.18 -1.97 -7.59
N PRO A 103 5.54 -3.11 -7.93
CA PRO A 103 4.52 -3.12 -8.97
C PRO A 103 3.31 -2.21 -8.69
N GLN A 104 3.11 -1.75 -7.46
CA GLN A 104 2.05 -0.78 -7.14
C GLN A 104 2.27 0.59 -7.82
N PHE A 105 3.50 0.93 -8.23
CA PHE A 105 3.72 2.12 -9.06
C PHE A 105 2.98 2.06 -10.40
N PHE A 106 2.76 0.89 -10.96
CA PHE A 106 1.89 0.71 -12.13
C PHE A 106 0.42 1.00 -11.79
N ASN A 107 -0.05 0.63 -10.59
CA ASN A 107 -1.40 1.02 -10.13
C ASN A 107 -1.53 2.54 -9.97
N VAL A 108 -0.49 3.22 -9.48
CA VAL A 108 -0.48 4.69 -9.38
C VAL A 108 -0.51 5.31 -10.78
N LEU A 109 0.32 4.85 -11.70
CA LEU A 109 0.38 5.36 -13.06
C LEU A 109 -0.96 5.18 -13.79
N LYS A 110 -1.59 4.02 -13.63
CA LYS A 110 -2.93 3.71 -14.16
C LYS A 110 -4.01 4.61 -13.54
N GLY A 111 -3.86 4.99 -12.28
CA GLY A 111 -4.80 5.87 -11.57
C GLY A 111 -5.65 5.19 -10.50
N ASP A 112 -5.44 3.91 -10.24
CA ASP A 112 -6.12 3.17 -9.17
C ASP A 112 -5.63 3.62 -7.78
N MET A 113 -4.36 4.04 -7.68
CA MET A 113 -3.67 4.43 -6.45
C MET A 113 -3.03 5.82 -6.58
N SER A 114 -2.53 6.32 -5.45
CA SER A 114 -1.66 7.49 -5.31
C SER A 114 -0.33 7.06 -4.67
N ILE A 115 0.70 7.89 -4.77
CA ILE A 115 1.94 7.67 -4.00
C ILE A 115 1.64 7.75 -2.51
N VAL A 116 0.91 8.79 -2.09
CA VAL A 116 0.53 9.01 -0.69
C VAL A 116 -0.98 8.94 -0.52
N GLY A 117 -1.45 8.17 0.44
CA GLY A 117 -2.86 8.01 0.77
C GLY A 117 -3.10 6.92 1.81
N PRO A 118 -4.35 6.68 2.21
CA PRO A 118 -4.71 5.57 3.08
C PRO A 118 -4.26 4.22 2.50
N ARG A 119 -3.71 3.32 3.34
CA ARG A 119 -3.29 2.00 2.85
C ARG A 119 -4.50 1.18 2.39
N PRO A 120 -4.49 0.59 1.18
CA PRO A 120 -5.63 -0.17 0.68
C PRO A 120 -5.85 -1.45 1.51
N HIS A 121 -7.06 -1.66 1.99
CA HIS A 121 -7.45 -2.84 2.75
C HIS A 121 -8.00 -3.95 1.84
N MET A 122 -7.87 -5.22 2.26
CA MET A 122 -8.55 -6.35 1.63
C MET A 122 -10.06 -6.16 1.72
N LEU A 123 -10.81 -6.65 0.75
CA LEU A 123 -12.28 -6.55 0.75
C LEU A 123 -12.89 -7.10 2.04
N HIS A 124 -12.40 -8.26 2.49
CA HIS A 124 -12.83 -8.86 3.77
C HIS A 124 -12.62 -7.92 4.97
N HIS A 125 -11.49 -7.19 5.04
CA HIS A 125 -11.27 -6.19 6.09
C HIS A 125 -12.27 -5.03 6.01
N THR A 126 -12.61 -4.58 4.79
CA THR A 126 -13.62 -3.52 4.60
C THR A 126 -14.99 -3.98 5.08
N GLU A 127 -15.39 -5.22 4.80
CA GLU A 127 -16.65 -5.79 5.26
C GLU A 127 -16.71 -5.87 6.80
N VAL A 128 -15.67 -6.42 7.43
CA VAL A 128 -15.63 -6.61 8.87
C VAL A 128 -15.54 -5.26 9.61
N TYR A 129 -14.54 -4.45 9.28
CA TYR A 129 -14.28 -3.19 10.01
C TYR A 129 -15.24 -2.06 9.61
N GLY A 130 -15.83 -2.11 8.43
CA GLY A 130 -16.85 -1.15 8.00
C GLY A 130 -18.10 -1.15 8.86
N SER A 131 -18.43 -2.30 9.48
CA SER A 131 -19.54 -2.42 10.42
C SER A 131 -19.15 -2.15 11.88
N LEU A 132 -17.88 -2.31 12.23
CA LEU A 132 -17.38 -2.22 13.62
C LEU A 132 -16.84 -0.83 13.98
N ILE A 133 -16.30 -0.10 12.99
CA ILE A 133 -15.63 1.18 13.23
C ILE A 133 -16.43 2.30 12.59
N ASP A 134 -16.86 3.24 13.42
CA ASP A 134 -17.56 4.43 12.96
C ASP A 134 -16.69 5.23 12.00
N LYS A 135 -17.28 5.77 10.92
CA LYS A 135 -16.59 6.52 9.87
C LYS A 135 -15.50 5.75 9.08
N TYR A 136 -15.45 4.42 9.21
CA TYR A 136 -14.47 3.61 8.45
C TYR A 136 -14.45 3.94 6.96
N MET A 137 -15.63 4.12 6.35
CA MET A 137 -15.76 4.38 4.91
C MET A 137 -15.24 5.74 4.46
N VAL A 138 -15.07 6.72 5.38
CA VAL A 138 -14.55 8.06 5.06
C VAL A 138 -13.11 7.98 4.50
N ARG A 139 -12.33 7.00 4.91
CA ARG A 139 -10.99 6.78 4.37
C ARG A 139 -10.94 6.53 2.85
N HIS A 140 -12.06 6.13 2.26
CA HIS A 140 -12.18 5.87 0.82
C HIS A 140 -12.54 7.11 -0.01
N PHE A 141 -12.65 8.29 0.60
CA PHE A 141 -12.82 9.57 -0.13
C PHE A 141 -11.50 10.06 -0.76
N SER A 142 -10.40 9.39 -0.47
CA SER A 142 -9.12 9.58 -1.15
C SER A 142 -8.65 8.28 -1.80
N LYS A 143 -7.86 8.41 -2.89
CA LYS A 143 -7.20 7.22 -3.48
C LYS A 143 -6.28 6.56 -2.47
N PRO A 144 -6.24 5.22 -2.43
CA PRO A 144 -5.31 4.51 -1.57
C PRO A 144 -3.87 4.80 -1.99
N GLY A 145 -2.95 4.86 -1.01
CA GLY A 145 -1.55 5.17 -1.21
C GLY A 145 -0.62 3.97 -1.08
N ILE A 146 0.55 4.05 -1.72
CA ILE A 146 1.69 3.14 -1.46
C ILE A 146 2.19 3.39 -0.04
N THR A 147 2.31 4.66 0.35
CA THR A 147 2.57 5.09 1.73
C THR A 147 1.48 6.04 2.22
N GLY A 148 1.45 6.33 3.51
CA GLY A 148 0.44 7.20 4.08
C GLY A 148 0.73 7.60 5.52
N TRP A 149 -0.04 8.58 6.03
CA TRP A 149 0.17 9.15 7.36
C TRP A 149 0.10 8.10 8.47
N ALA A 150 -0.88 7.20 8.44
CA ALA A 150 -0.98 6.12 9.40
C ALA A 150 0.26 5.21 9.40
N GLN A 151 0.81 4.93 8.22
CA GLN A 151 1.99 4.06 8.08
C GLN A 151 3.25 4.70 8.70
N VAL A 152 3.51 5.98 8.41
CA VAL A 152 4.72 6.68 8.89
C VAL A 152 4.63 7.11 10.35
N THR A 153 3.44 7.03 10.95
CA THR A 153 3.19 7.34 12.37
C THR A 153 3.01 6.08 13.24
N GLY A 154 3.51 4.92 12.78
CA GLY A 154 3.62 3.71 13.59
C GLY A 154 2.51 2.68 13.41
N PHE A 155 1.53 2.89 12.51
CA PHE A 155 0.40 1.97 12.28
C PHE A 155 0.49 1.23 10.94
N ARG A 156 1.71 0.83 10.56
CA ARG A 156 1.98 0.09 9.32
C ARG A 156 1.70 -1.40 9.42
N GLY A 157 2.02 -2.00 10.55
CA GLY A 157 2.09 -3.44 10.78
C GLY A 157 0.74 -4.16 10.83
N GLU A 158 0.79 -5.40 11.32
CA GLU A 158 -0.39 -6.21 11.61
C GLU A 158 -1.26 -5.53 12.67
N THR A 159 -2.57 -5.51 12.48
CA THR A 159 -3.54 -5.05 13.47
C THR A 159 -4.11 -6.26 14.20
N LYS A 160 -3.65 -6.46 15.43
CA LYS A 160 -4.11 -7.57 16.30
C LYS A 160 -5.35 -7.18 17.10
N GLU A 161 -5.40 -5.93 17.53
CA GLU A 161 -6.46 -5.38 18.36
C GLU A 161 -7.29 -4.35 17.59
N LEU A 162 -8.59 -4.26 17.91
CA LEU A 162 -9.51 -3.33 17.25
C LEU A 162 -9.05 -1.87 17.36
N TRP A 163 -8.55 -1.45 18.53
CA TRP A 163 -8.07 -0.08 18.73
C TRP A 163 -6.92 0.32 17.79
N GLN A 164 -6.07 -0.64 17.38
CA GLN A 164 -5.00 -0.37 16.42
C GLN A 164 -5.56 -0.04 15.05
N MET A 165 -6.64 -0.71 14.65
CA MET A 165 -7.35 -0.40 13.42
C MET A 165 -8.07 0.95 13.51
N GLU A 166 -8.73 1.25 14.63
CA GLU A 166 -9.37 2.54 14.88
C GLU A 166 -8.39 3.70 14.78
N GLU A 167 -7.20 3.57 15.40
CA GLU A 167 -6.16 4.59 15.32
C GLU A 167 -5.61 4.75 13.89
N ARG A 168 -5.50 3.66 13.13
CA ARG A 168 -5.15 3.73 11.71
C ARG A 168 -6.19 4.52 10.93
N ILE A 169 -7.48 4.21 11.11
CA ILE A 169 -8.58 4.90 10.44
C ILE A 169 -8.62 6.38 10.82
N ARG A 170 -8.44 6.71 12.11
CA ARG A 170 -8.37 8.10 12.57
C ARG A 170 -7.27 8.89 11.87
N ARG A 171 -6.08 8.29 11.68
CA ARG A 171 -4.96 8.93 10.97
C ARG A 171 -5.21 9.05 9.47
N ASP A 172 -5.87 8.06 8.87
CA ASP A 172 -6.26 8.12 7.47
C ASP A 172 -7.27 9.26 7.23
N ILE A 173 -8.26 9.41 8.11
CA ILE A 173 -9.24 10.50 8.05
C ILE A 173 -8.55 11.85 8.27
N TRP A 174 -7.70 11.95 9.29
CA TRP A 174 -6.92 13.16 9.55
C TRP A 174 -6.12 13.60 8.32
N TYR A 175 -5.47 12.67 7.63
CA TYR A 175 -4.75 12.96 6.39
C TYR A 175 -5.67 13.53 5.31
N ILE A 176 -6.86 12.98 5.12
CA ILE A 176 -7.82 13.46 4.12
C ILE A 176 -8.28 14.88 4.44
N GLU A 177 -8.59 15.15 5.71
CA GLU A 177 -9.04 16.46 6.19
C GLU A 177 -7.96 17.55 6.16
N ASN A 178 -6.69 17.16 6.33
CA ASN A 178 -5.55 18.08 6.42
C ASN A 178 -4.60 17.99 5.21
N TRP A 179 -5.05 17.39 4.12
CA TRP A 179 -4.19 17.19 2.96
C TRP A 179 -3.61 18.52 2.45
N SER A 180 -2.32 18.50 2.18
CA SER A 180 -1.60 19.50 1.42
C SER A 180 -0.49 18.84 0.62
N PHE A 181 -0.03 19.48 -0.46
CA PHE A 181 1.11 18.98 -1.22
C PHE A 181 2.36 18.78 -0.35
N TRP A 182 2.61 19.71 0.56
CA TRP A 182 3.74 19.63 1.49
C TRP A 182 3.60 18.49 2.51
N LEU A 183 2.39 18.12 2.88
CA LEU A 183 2.14 16.94 3.73
C LEU A 183 2.51 15.66 2.98
N ASP A 184 2.19 15.53 1.69
CA ASP A 184 2.63 14.40 0.87
C ASP A 184 4.16 14.30 0.80
N ILE A 185 4.84 15.41 0.55
CA ILE A 185 6.30 15.47 0.55
C ILE A 185 6.88 15.04 1.89
N LYS A 186 6.33 15.54 3.00
CA LYS A 186 6.73 15.14 4.36
C LYS A 186 6.58 13.63 4.59
N ILE A 187 5.45 13.06 4.19
CA ILE A 187 5.17 11.61 4.33
C ILE A 187 6.18 10.80 3.52
N ILE A 188 6.52 11.22 2.30
CA ILE A 188 7.53 10.55 1.47
C ILE A 188 8.89 10.56 2.16
N PHE A 189 9.34 11.71 2.70
CA PHE A 189 10.59 11.79 3.46
C PHE A 189 10.59 10.89 4.70
N MET A 190 9.49 10.87 5.47
CA MET A 190 9.33 9.98 6.62
C MET A 190 9.38 8.51 6.20
N THR A 191 8.79 8.15 5.05
CA THR A 191 8.86 6.80 4.49
C THR A 191 10.29 6.43 4.12
N ALA A 192 11.01 7.29 3.41
CA ALA A 192 12.41 7.07 3.05
C ALA A 192 13.29 6.89 4.32
N LYS A 193 13.08 7.73 5.33
CA LYS A 193 13.76 7.59 6.62
C LYS A 193 13.48 6.24 7.28
N SER A 194 12.24 5.78 7.28
CA SER A 194 11.86 4.49 7.89
C SER A 194 12.42 3.28 7.15
N ILE A 195 12.75 3.40 5.86
CA ILE A 195 13.43 2.35 5.09
C ILE A 195 14.92 2.29 5.44
N ILE A 196 15.57 3.47 5.59
CA ILE A 196 17.00 3.56 5.92
C ILE A 196 17.26 3.22 7.39
N CYS A 197 16.39 3.69 8.28
CA CYS A 197 16.45 3.46 9.73
C CYS A 197 15.15 2.76 10.16
N PRO A 198 15.06 1.43 10.01
CA PRO A 198 13.83 0.71 10.33
C PRO A 198 13.48 0.85 11.82
N ASP A 199 12.27 1.26 12.11
CA ASP A 199 11.74 1.24 13.47
C ASP A 199 11.61 -0.21 13.94
N LYS A 200 11.93 -0.48 15.22
CA LYS A 200 11.90 -1.84 15.79
C LYS A 200 10.54 -2.53 15.64
N ASN A 201 9.48 -1.78 15.35
CA ASN A 201 8.12 -2.26 15.14
C ASN A 201 7.69 -2.34 13.67
N ALA A 202 8.57 -2.02 12.69
CA ALA A 202 8.29 -2.16 11.27
C ALA A 202 8.69 -3.56 10.78
N TYR A 203 7.74 -4.25 10.17
CA TYR A 203 7.95 -5.53 9.48
C TYR A 203 8.08 -5.30 7.99
#